data_271e8a4da69b01ee0ab78bffce26f5cd
#
_entry.id   271e8a4da69b01ee0ab78bffce26f5cd
#
_cell.length_a   1.000
_cell.length_b   1.000
_cell.length_c   1.000
_cell.angle_alpha   90.00
_cell.angle_beta   90.00
_cell.angle_gamma   90.00
#
_symmetry.space_group_name_H-M   'P 1'
#
loop_
_entity.id
_entity.type
_entity.pdbx_description
1 polymer ?
#
loop_
_entity_poly.entity_id
_entity_poly.type
_entity_poly.pdbx_seq_one_letter_code
_entity_poly.pdbx_strand_id
1 'polypeptide(L)'
;FPDELKSFFLVSESDGYAHIYHYDYDGNLLNQVTKGDFEVIGIDALDLKKKKIYFTSTEGSSTERHLYVAKFDGSSKKRLTPEPGQHSVSVSPDGKYYLDSYSNVSTPRQVEMWTTKGKMIEKMVDNQSVLEFIEKTAYAAKELFSFTASDGQKLDGYYIKPIDFDPGKSYP
;
A
#
# COMPACT_ATOMS: atom_id res chain seq x y z
N PHE A 1 -15.26 -15.84 -6.32
CA PHE A 1 -14.70 -17.08 -6.92
C PHE A 1 -15.01 -17.04 -8.42
N PRO A 2 -13.98 -16.87 -9.29
CA PRO A 2 -14.22 -16.94 -10.73
C PRO A 2 -14.44 -18.39 -11.14
N ASP A 3 -15.64 -18.73 -11.61
CA ASP A 3 -16.01 -20.11 -12.05
C ASP A 3 -15.07 -20.66 -13.12
N GLU A 4 -14.41 -19.79 -13.89
CA GLU A 4 -13.47 -20.15 -14.95
C GLU A 4 -12.15 -20.75 -14.45
N LEU A 5 -11.75 -20.48 -13.18
CA LEU A 5 -10.44 -20.90 -12.66
C LEU A 5 -10.42 -22.30 -12.03
N LYS A 6 -11.56 -22.84 -11.58
CA LYS A 6 -11.67 -24.03 -10.72
C LYS A 6 -10.70 -23.99 -9.51
N SER A 7 -10.39 -22.78 -9.05
CA SER A 7 -9.49 -22.51 -7.94
C SER A 7 -9.83 -21.14 -7.31
N PHE A 8 -9.28 -20.87 -6.11
CA PHE A 8 -9.52 -19.62 -5.41
C PHE A 8 -8.25 -19.10 -4.72
N PHE A 9 -8.24 -17.83 -4.44
CA PHE A 9 -7.21 -17.18 -3.64
C PHE A 9 -7.75 -16.84 -2.25
N LEU A 10 -6.95 -17.10 -1.23
CA LEU A 10 -7.25 -16.81 0.16
C LEU A 10 -6.12 -16.01 0.77
N VAL A 11 -6.45 -14.98 1.54
CA VAL A 11 -5.49 -14.30 2.42
C VAL A 11 -5.53 -15.00 3.78
N SER A 12 -4.37 -15.46 4.26
CA SER A 12 -4.23 -16.21 5.50
C SER A 12 -2.93 -15.85 6.21
N GLU A 13 -2.94 -15.89 7.54
CA GLU A 13 -1.79 -15.64 8.43
C GLU A 13 -1.07 -16.94 8.83
N SER A 14 -1.21 -18.01 8.06
CA SER A 14 -0.72 -19.36 8.41
C SER A 14 0.80 -19.47 8.58
N ASP A 15 1.58 -18.52 8.06
CA ASP A 15 3.04 -18.45 8.22
C ASP A 15 3.52 -17.25 9.06
N GLY A 16 2.60 -16.58 9.80
CA GLY A 16 2.89 -15.49 10.72
C GLY A 16 2.55 -14.10 10.20
N TYR A 17 2.36 -13.94 8.89
CA TYR A 17 1.90 -12.72 8.23
C TYR A 17 0.72 -13.01 7.30
N ALA A 18 -0.09 -12.01 7.02
CA ALA A 18 -1.19 -12.14 6.06
C ALA A 18 -0.64 -12.24 4.63
N HIS A 19 -0.73 -13.43 4.04
CA HIS A 19 -0.26 -13.71 2.68
C HIS A 19 -1.33 -14.34 1.80
N ILE A 20 -1.14 -14.25 0.46
CA ILE A 20 -2.03 -14.83 -0.52
C ILE A 20 -1.62 -16.26 -0.82
N TYR A 21 -2.58 -17.18 -0.68
CA TYR A 21 -2.48 -18.59 -1.01
C TYR A 21 -3.45 -18.93 -2.13
N HIS A 22 -3.04 -19.80 -3.03
CA HIS A 22 -3.83 -20.29 -4.15
C HIS A 22 -4.19 -21.75 -3.92
N TYR A 23 -5.49 -22.06 -3.88
CA TYR A 23 -6.05 -23.40 -3.64
C TYR A 23 -6.91 -23.84 -4.81
N ASP A 24 -6.99 -25.17 -5.06
CA ASP A 24 -8.05 -25.74 -5.89
C ASP A 24 -9.38 -25.83 -5.10
N TYR A 25 -10.46 -26.22 -5.78
CA TYR A 25 -11.77 -26.37 -5.11
C TYR A 25 -11.88 -27.60 -4.21
N ASP A 26 -10.95 -28.53 -4.29
CA ASP A 26 -10.83 -29.67 -3.38
C ASP A 26 -10.09 -29.31 -2.08
N GLY A 27 -9.59 -28.06 -1.96
CA GLY A 27 -8.88 -27.54 -0.80
C GLY A 27 -7.38 -27.85 -0.80
N ASN A 28 -6.82 -28.35 -1.89
CA ASN A 28 -5.37 -28.54 -1.98
C ASN A 28 -4.65 -27.23 -2.27
N LEU A 29 -3.58 -26.95 -1.54
CA LEU A 29 -2.71 -25.82 -1.79
C LEU A 29 -1.94 -26.01 -3.10
N LEU A 30 -2.18 -25.12 -4.06
CA LEU A 30 -1.44 -25.09 -5.32
C LEU A 30 -0.10 -24.38 -5.15
N ASN A 31 -0.12 -23.17 -4.56
CA ASN A 31 1.09 -22.41 -4.20
C ASN A 31 0.77 -21.25 -3.25
N GLN A 32 1.81 -20.76 -2.57
CA GLN A 32 1.81 -19.47 -1.88
C GLN A 32 2.26 -18.38 -2.87
N VAL A 33 1.41 -17.36 -3.08
CA VAL A 33 1.66 -16.29 -4.06
C VAL A 33 2.58 -15.20 -3.50
N THR A 34 2.39 -14.85 -2.22
CA THR A 34 3.20 -13.84 -1.53
C THR A 34 3.84 -14.43 -0.28
N LYS A 35 5.04 -13.96 0.05
CA LYS A 35 5.77 -14.36 1.26
C LYS A 35 6.78 -13.30 1.68
N GLY A 36 7.13 -13.25 2.96
CA GLY A 36 8.12 -12.32 3.53
C GLY A 36 7.58 -11.64 4.80
N ASP A 37 8.36 -10.72 5.38
CA ASP A 37 8.03 -10.02 6.62
C ASP A 37 7.15 -8.78 6.32
N PHE A 38 5.96 -9.00 5.77
CA PHE A 38 4.99 -7.97 5.43
C PHE A 38 3.58 -8.57 5.34
N GLU A 39 2.57 -7.72 5.33
CA GLU A 39 1.18 -8.14 5.21
C GLU A 39 0.56 -7.76 3.87
N VAL A 40 -0.24 -8.64 3.32
CA VAL A 40 -1.22 -8.35 2.28
C VAL A 40 -2.49 -7.84 2.95
N ILE A 41 -2.89 -6.62 2.61
CA ILE A 41 -4.11 -5.98 3.15
C ILE A 41 -5.35 -6.52 2.45
N GLY A 42 -5.25 -6.83 1.16
CA GLY A 42 -6.35 -7.38 0.38
C GLY A 42 -5.98 -7.64 -1.06
N ILE A 43 -6.83 -8.41 -1.73
CA ILE A 43 -6.78 -8.66 -3.17
C ILE A 43 -7.67 -7.66 -3.86
N ASP A 44 -7.09 -6.82 -4.72
CA ASP A 44 -7.80 -5.74 -5.40
C ASP A 44 -8.43 -6.18 -6.72
N ALA A 45 -7.75 -7.05 -7.50
CA ALA A 45 -8.28 -7.58 -8.76
C ALA A 45 -7.55 -8.84 -9.24
N LEU A 46 -8.20 -9.58 -10.14
CA LEU A 46 -7.63 -10.72 -10.87
C LEU A 46 -7.74 -10.49 -12.37
N ASP A 47 -6.64 -10.58 -13.10
CA ASP A 47 -6.62 -10.69 -14.56
C ASP A 47 -6.48 -12.18 -14.92
N LEU A 48 -7.62 -12.84 -15.16
CA LEU A 48 -7.68 -14.28 -15.44
C LEU A 48 -6.97 -14.64 -16.74
N LYS A 49 -7.05 -13.77 -17.76
CA LYS A 49 -6.44 -14.01 -19.07
C LYS A 49 -4.91 -14.01 -18.99
N LYS A 50 -4.35 -13.08 -18.20
CA LYS A 50 -2.89 -12.97 -18.04
C LYS A 50 -2.38 -13.69 -16.79
N LYS A 51 -3.27 -14.32 -16.02
CA LYS A 51 -2.98 -15.01 -14.74
C LYS A 51 -2.23 -14.08 -13.78
N LYS A 52 -2.74 -12.86 -13.58
CA LYS A 52 -2.18 -11.85 -12.69
C LYS A 52 -3.13 -11.55 -11.54
N ILE A 53 -2.55 -11.32 -10.38
CA ILE A 53 -3.23 -10.88 -9.17
C ILE A 53 -2.70 -9.50 -8.78
N TYR A 54 -3.61 -8.58 -8.50
CA TYR A 54 -3.33 -7.25 -7.98
C TYR A 54 -3.72 -7.22 -6.51
N PHE A 55 -2.86 -6.70 -5.67
CA PHE A 55 -3.06 -6.71 -4.23
C PHE A 55 -2.38 -5.52 -3.56
N THR A 56 -2.96 -5.06 -2.47
CA THR A 56 -2.38 -4.03 -1.61
C THR A 56 -1.59 -4.68 -0.47
N SER A 57 -0.40 -4.15 -0.19
CA SER A 57 0.53 -4.73 0.78
C SER A 57 1.33 -3.66 1.52
N THR A 58 1.84 -4.03 2.72
CA THR A 58 2.79 -3.24 3.53
C THR A 58 4.25 -3.51 3.17
N GLU A 59 4.52 -4.26 2.09
CA GLU A 59 5.89 -4.60 1.70
C GLU A 59 6.74 -3.34 1.49
N GLY A 60 7.88 -3.27 2.16
CA GLY A 60 8.82 -2.14 2.12
C GLY A 60 8.64 -1.14 3.26
N SER A 61 7.45 -0.99 3.84
CA SER A 61 7.21 -0.10 4.99
C SER A 61 5.94 -0.49 5.74
N SER A 62 6.04 -0.65 7.07
CA SER A 62 4.89 -0.91 7.95
C SER A 62 3.88 0.25 7.98
N THR A 63 4.34 1.46 7.66
CA THR A 63 3.55 2.69 7.69
C THR A 63 2.94 3.07 6.35
N GLU A 64 3.21 2.29 5.29
CA GLU A 64 2.71 2.54 3.94
C GLU A 64 1.83 1.40 3.43
N ARG A 65 1.04 1.69 2.41
CA ARG A 65 0.19 0.73 1.69
C ARG A 65 0.39 0.95 0.21
N HIS A 66 0.80 -0.09 -0.52
CA HIS A 66 1.11 -0.01 -1.93
C HIS A 66 0.40 -1.07 -2.75
N LEU A 67 0.02 -0.72 -3.98
CA LEU A 67 -0.48 -1.67 -4.96
C LEU A 67 0.67 -2.44 -5.58
N TYR A 68 0.53 -3.76 -5.58
CA TYR A 68 1.42 -4.71 -6.24
C TYR A 68 0.68 -5.51 -7.30
N VAL A 69 1.42 -6.05 -8.24
CA VAL A 69 0.96 -7.07 -9.17
C VAL A 69 1.95 -8.24 -9.16
N ALA A 70 1.43 -9.47 -9.20
CA ALA A 70 2.22 -10.69 -9.39
C ALA A 70 1.51 -11.62 -10.36
N LYS A 71 2.19 -12.65 -10.84
CA LYS A 71 1.50 -13.79 -11.47
C LYS A 71 0.87 -14.68 -10.38
N PHE A 72 -0.06 -15.54 -10.77
CA PHE A 72 -0.72 -16.48 -9.86
C PHE A 72 0.25 -17.44 -9.16
N ASP A 73 1.40 -17.71 -9.79
CA ASP A 73 2.48 -18.51 -9.22
C ASP A 73 3.42 -17.71 -8.30
N GLY A 74 3.14 -16.43 -8.04
CA GLY A 74 3.95 -15.51 -7.24
C GLY A 74 5.13 -14.88 -7.99
N SER A 75 5.41 -15.29 -9.24
CA SER A 75 6.50 -14.74 -10.02
C SER A 75 6.20 -13.34 -10.55
N SER A 76 7.25 -12.61 -10.97
CA SER A 76 7.14 -11.29 -11.59
C SER A 76 6.44 -10.25 -10.72
N LYS A 77 6.56 -10.36 -9.38
CA LYS A 77 6.03 -9.38 -8.44
C LYS A 77 6.64 -8.00 -8.70
N LYS A 78 5.78 -6.98 -8.74
CA LYS A 78 6.17 -5.59 -8.96
C LYS A 78 5.23 -4.64 -8.23
N ARG A 79 5.79 -3.61 -7.56
CA ARG A 79 5.04 -2.46 -7.03
C ARG A 79 4.61 -1.56 -8.18
N LEU A 80 3.37 -1.06 -8.14
CA LEU A 80 2.78 -0.20 -9.16
C LEU A 80 2.65 1.27 -8.72
N THR A 81 2.35 1.53 -7.45
CA THR A 81 2.23 2.88 -6.89
C THR A 81 3.63 3.44 -6.58
N PRO A 82 4.08 4.53 -7.25
CA PRO A 82 5.46 5.02 -7.10
C PRO A 82 5.67 5.86 -5.84
N GLU A 83 4.69 6.68 -5.46
CA GLU A 83 4.83 7.67 -4.39
C GLU A 83 4.79 7.02 -3.01
N PRO A 84 5.48 7.60 -1.99
CA PRO A 84 5.36 7.15 -0.61
C PRO A 84 3.97 7.49 -0.04
N GLY A 85 3.40 6.62 0.79
CA GLY A 85 2.17 6.91 1.50
C GLY A 85 1.17 5.78 1.63
N GLN A 86 -0.04 6.17 2.02
CA GLN A 86 -1.19 5.29 2.14
C GLN A 86 -2.01 5.35 0.84
N HIS A 87 -1.99 4.28 0.07
CA HIS A 87 -2.70 4.15 -1.19
C HIS A 87 -4.01 3.37 -1.01
N SER A 88 -5.07 3.89 -1.60
CA SER A 88 -6.35 3.20 -1.78
C SER A 88 -6.63 3.13 -3.27
N VAL A 89 -6.67 1.94 -3.81
CA VAL A 89 -6.66 1.72 -5.26
C VAL A 89 -7.94 1.05 -5.75
N SER A 90 -8.27 1.31 -7.01
CA SER A 90 -9.30 0.59 -7.75
C SER A 90 -8.74 0.19 -9.10
N VAL A 91 -8.60 -1.10 -9.33
CA VAL A 91 -8.08 -1.66 -10.58
C VAL A 91 -9.22 -1.91 -11.56
N SER A 92 -9.05 -1.52 -12.83
CA SER A 92 -10.05 -1.80 -13.87
C SER A 92 -10.23 -3.30 -14.10
N PRO A 93 -11.45 -3.77 -14.46
CA PRO A 93 -11.73 -5.20 -14.66
C PRO A 93 -10.84 -5.89 -15.71
N ASP A 94 -10.32 -5.13 -16.68
CA ASP A 94 -9.42 -5.63 -17.73
C ASP A 94 -7.93 -5.57 -17.32
N GLY A 95 -7.62 -5.10 -16.10
CA GLY A 95 -6.27 -5.00 -15.57
C GLY A 95 -5.35 -4.05 -16.35
N LYS A 96 -5.91 -3.05 -17.05
CA LYS A 96 -5.10 -2.09 -17.82
C LYS A 96 -4.81 -0.80 -17.08
N TYR A 97 -5.75 -0.37 -16.23
CA TYR A 97 -5.70 0.89 -15.52
C TYR A 97 -5.94 0.68 -14.03
N TYR A 98 -5.54 1.63 -13.22
CA TYR A 98 -5.98 1.77 -11.85
C TYR A 98 -6.15 3.25 -11.50
N LEU A 99 -7.11 3.50 -10.63
CA LEU A 99 -7.29 4.77 -9.96
C LEU A 99 -6.58 4.66 -8.61
N ASP A 100 -5.72 5.62 -8.32
CA ASP A 100 -4.94 5.69 -7.08
C ASP A 100 -5.36 6.92 -6.29
N SER A 101 -5.79 6.72 -5.06
CA SER A 101 -6.04 7.78 -4.10
C SER A 101 -5.05 7.65 -2.96
N TYR A 102 -4.09 8.55 -2.85
CA TYR A 102 -3.05 8.44 -1.84
C TYR A 102 -2.81 9.75 -1.08
N SER A 103 -2.22 9.63 0.09
CA SER A 103 -1.73 10.73 0.92
C SER A 103 -0.63 10.25 1.84
N ASN A 104 0.16 11.19 2.36
CA ASN A 104 1.13 10.97 3.43
C ASN A 104 1.16 12.16 4.41
N VAL A 105 2.12 12.17 5.33
CA VAL A 105 2.21 13.22 6.38
C VAL A 105 2.42 14.63 5.84
N SER A 106 2.99 14.77 4.63
CA SER A 106 3.30 16.04 3.99
C SER A 106 2.52 16.30 2.69
N THR A 107 1.79 15.29 2.21
CA THR A 107 1.06 15.35 0.94
C THR A 107 -0.43 15.13 1.20
N PRO A 108 -1.28 16.16 1.02
CA PRO A 108 -2.73 15.98 1.07
C PRO A 108 -3.19 15.02 -0.01
N ARG A 109 -4.41 14.47 0.15
CA ARG A 109 -4.95 13.47 -0.75
C ARG A 109 -4.79 13.86 -2.22
N GLN A 110 -4.12 13.01 -2.97
CA GLN A 110 -4.01 13.04 -4.43
C GLN A 110 -4.93 11.99 -5.02
N VAL A 111 -5.46 12.22 -6.22
CA VAL A 111 -6.18 11.20 -6.99
C VAL A 111 -5.64 11.19 -8.41
N GLU A 112 -5.13 10.04 -8.83
CA GLU A 112 -4.44 9.88 -10.10
C GLU A 112 -4.92 8.64 -10.85
N MET A 113 -4.99 8.72 -12.17
CA MET A 113 -5.24 7.58 -13.05
C MET A 113 -3.93 7.11 -13.69
N TRP A 114 -3.66 5.83 -13.57
CA TRP A 114 -2.45 5.18 -14.08
C TRP A 114 -2.74 3.98 -14.96
N THR A 115 -1.86 3.69 -15.89
CA THR A 115 -1.81 2.35 -16.50
C THR A 115 -1.07 1.38 -15.59
N THR A 116 -1.44 0.09 -15.60
CA THR A 116 -0.70 -0.95 -14.87
C THR A 116 0.72 -1.20 -15.43
N LYS A 117 1.09 -0.51 -16.51
CA LYS A 117 2.46 -0.47 -17.06
C LYS A 117 3.32 0.64 -16.45
N GLY A 118 2.75 1.51 -15.60
CA GLY A 118 3.46 2.58 -14.88
C GLY A 118 3.46 3.93 -15.60
N LYS A 119 2.52 4.18 -16.52
CA LYS A 119 2.33 5.51 -17.14
C LYS A 119 1.16 6.22 -16.45
N MET A 120 1.39 7.40 -15.87
CA MET A 120 0.34 8.28 -15.41
C MET A 120 -0.45 8.81 -16.63
N ILE A 121 -1.77 8.71 -16.55
CA ILE A 121 -2.71 9.21 -17.56
C ILE A 121 -3.17 10.60 -17.19
N GLU A 122 -3.61 10.78 -15.94
CA GLU A 122 -4.21 12.02 -15.49
C GLU A 122 -4.07 12.18 -13.97
N LYS A 123 -3.82 13.39 -13.51
CA LYS A 123 -3.97 13.81 -12.11
C LYS A 123 -5.32 14.48 -11.96
N MET A 124 -6.25 13.80 -11.33
CA MET A 124 -7.66 14.23 -11.19
C MET A 124 -7.85 15.18 -10.01
N VAL A 125 -7.09 14.97 -8.93
CA VAL A 125 -7.12 15.81 -7.72
C VAL A 125 -5.71 15.97 -7.20
N ASP A 126 -5.24 17.21 -7.04
CA ASP A 126 -3.92 17.54 -6.49
C ASP A 126 -3.98 18.25 -5.12
N ASN A 127 -5.17 18.76 -4.75
CA ASN A 127 -5.37 19.51 -3.51
C ASN A 127 -4.35 20.64 -3.27
N GLN A 128 -3.90 21.30 -4.33
CA GLN A 128 -2.90 22.38 -4.25
C GLN A 128 -3.35 23.50 -3.31
N SER A 129 -4.66 23.84 -3.30
CA SER A 129 -5.23 24.83 -2.39
C SER A 129 -5.08 24.48 -0.91
N VAL A 130 -5.07 23.19 -0.57
CA VAL A 130 -4.85 22.69 0.79
C VAL A 130 -3.37 22.88 1.17
N LEU A 131 -2.44 22.60 0.27
CA LEU A 131 -1.01 22.88 0.50
C LEU A 131 -0.76 24.36 0.73
N GLU A 132 -1.31 25.23 -0.12
CA GLU A 132 -1.19 26.69 0.04
C GLU A 132 -1.80 27.20 1.35
N PHE A 133 -2.90 26.60 1.80
CA PHE A 133 -3.49 26.91 3.11
C PHE A 133 -2.56 26.47 4.26
N ILE A 134 -1.99 25.27 4.19
CA ILE A 134 -1.05 24.73 5.19
C ILE A 134 0.18 25.64 5.28
N GLU A 135 0.75 26.07 4.14
CA GLU A 135 1.92 26.95 4.10
C GLU A 135 1.65 28.35 4.69
N LYS A 136 0.42 28.86 4.54
CA LYS A 136 0.01 30.18 5.07
C LYS A 136 -0.41 30.14 6.53
N THR A 137 -0.62 28.95 7.07
CA THR A 137 -1.02 28.77 8.47
C THR A 137 0.15 28.21 9.27
N ALA A 138 0.20 28.57 10.54
CA ALA A 138 1.16 27.99 11.45
C ALA A 138 0.79 26.53 11.76
N TYR A 139 0.95 25.64 10.77
CA TYR A 139 0.63 24.21 10.87
C TYR A 139 1.83 23.42 11.40
N ALA A 140 1.64 22.74 12.52
CA ALA A 140 2.64 21.83 13.07
C ALA A 140 2.58 20.49 12.34
N ALA A 141 3.54 20.22 11.46
CA ALA A 141 3.61 18.97 10.71
C ALA A 141 3.96 17.77 11.60
N LYS A 142 3.43 16.59 11.26
CA LYS A 142 3.87 15.33 11.85
C LYS A 142 5.27 14.99 11.34
N GLU A 143 6.16 14.62 12.25
CA GLU A 143 7.47 14.06 11.92
C GLU A 143 7.49 12.58 12.29
N LEU A 144 7.74 11.71 11.30
CA LEU A 144 7.85 10.27 11.51
C LEU A 144 9.25 9.92 12.02
N PHE A 145 9.34 8.97 12.94
CA PHE A 145 10.61 8.41 13.42
C PHE A 145 10.47 6.93 13.69
N SER A 146 11.59 6.23 13.77
CA SER A 146 11.64 4.83 14.20
C SER A 146 12.63 4.69 15.35
N PHE A 147 12.37 3.77 16.25
CA PHE A 147 13.29 3.43 17.33
C PHE A 147 13.26 1.92 17.61
N THR A 148 14.30 1.42 18.24
CA THR A 148 14.37 0.02 18.65
C THR A 148 13.98 -0.07 20.12
N ALA A 149 12.95 -0.85 20.43
CA ALA A 149 12.51 -1.12 21.79
C ALA A 149 13.50 -2.04 22.54
N SER A 150 13.35 -2.16 23.85
CA SER A 150 14.26 -2.93 24.72
C SER A 150 14.30 -4.43 24.39
N ASP A 151 13.27 -4.96 23.76
CA ASP A 151 13.16 -6.34 23.27
C ASP A 151 13.74 -6.55 21.87
N GLY A 152 14.31 -5.49 21.27
CA GLY A 152 14.93 -5.51 19.94
C GLY A 152 13.94 -5.24 18.79
N GLN A 153 12.66 -5.03 19.06
CA GLN A 153 11.66 -4.73 18.01
C GLN A 153 11.83 -3.29 17.53
N LYS A 154 11.77 -3.10 16.20
CA LYS A 154 11.73 -1.79 15.58
C LYS A 154 10.28 -1.28 15.60
N LEU A 155 10.07 -0.13 16.21
CA LEU A 155 8.78 0.54 16.31
C LEU A 155 8.81 1.84 15.53
N ASP A 156 7.70 2.16 14.86
CA ASP A 156 7.48 3.42 14.18
C ASP A 156 6.60 4.32 15.02
N GLY A 157 6.91 5.60 15.05
CA GLY A 157 6.18 6.60 15.80
C GLY A 157 6.10 7.93 15.05
N TYR A 158 5.34 8.86 15.61
CA TYR A 158 5.36 10.24 15.16
C TYR A 158 5.27 11.18 16.34
N TYR A 159 5.77 12.40 16.13
CA TYR A 159 5.55 13.52 17.05
C TYR A 159 5.10 14.76 16.27
N ILE A 160 4.47 15.67 16.99
CA ILE A 160 4.09 16.98 16.49
C ILE A 160 4.72 17.99 17.45
N LYS A 161 5.70 18.73 16.97
CA LYS A 161 6.34 19.80 17.75
C LYS A 161 5.45 21.03 17.81
N PRO A 162 5.47 21.84 18.88
CA PRO A 162 4.93 23.19 18.86
C PRO A 162 5.53 24.00 17.70
N ILE A 163 4.78 24.98 17.18
CA ILE A 163 5.23 25.82 16.06
C ILE A 163 6.49 26.61 16.41
N ASP A 164 6.59 27.03 17.67
CA ASP A 164 7.71 27.76 18.27
C ASP A 164 8.67 26.84 19.04
N PHE A 165 8.81 25.60 18.59
CA PHE A 165 9.66 24.59 19.23
C PHE A 165 11.10 25.08 19.40
N ASP A 166 11.57 25.10 20.64
CA ASP A 166 12.94 25.45 21.00
C ASP A 166 13.60 24.22 21.66
N PRO A 167 14.62 23.60 21.04
CA PRO A 167 15.28 22.42 21.59
C PRO A 167 15.97 22.65 22.93
N GLY A 168 16.16 23.91 23.35
CA GLY A 168 16.68 24.28 24.67
C GLY A 168 15.66 24.33 25.78
N LYS A 169 14.36 24.13 25.46
CA LYS A 169 13.26 24.15 26.46
C LYS A 169 12.73 22.76 26.74
N SER A 170 12.18 22.58 27.92
CA SER A 170 11.42 21.37 28.29
C SER A 170 9.94 21.62 28.00
N TYR A 171 9.29 20.64 27.39
CA TYR A 171 7.86 20.62 27.08
C TYR A 171 7.17 19.52 27.88
N PRO A 172 5.89 19.71 28.23
CA PRO A 172 5.12 18.67 28.96
C PRO A 172 4.87 17.44 28.12
#